data_8069582f449fd7444adcbae6816e5399
#
_entry.id   8069582f449fd7444adcbae6816e5399
#
_cell.length_a   1.000
_cell.length_b   1.000
_cell.length_c   1.000
_cell.angle_alpha   90.00
_cell.angle_beta   90.00
_cell.angle_gamma   90.00
#
_symmetry.space_group_name_H-M   'P 1'
#
loop_
_entity.id
_entity.type
_entity.pdbx_description
1 polymer ?
#
loop_
_entity_poly.entity_id
_entity_poly.type
_entity_poly.pdbx_seq_one_letter_code
_entity_poly.pdbx_strand_id
1 'polypeptide(L)' 'MKTFLVEHKDWDKPPIRVTLWQPPYEDENVLNKTGWKVEDVTITEVTQEVEE' A
#
# COMPACT_ATOMS: atom_id res chain seq x y z
N MET A 1 0.60 10.79 8.03
CA MET A 1 0.36 9.34 7.98
C MET A 1 -0.59 9.01 6.84
N LYS A 2 -0.21 8.05 6.03
CA LYS A 2 -1.07 7.60 4.94
C LYS A 2 -1.09 6.09 4.89
N THR A 3 -2.25 5.56 4.53
CA THR A 3 -2.43 4.11 4.44
C THR A 3 -2.69 3.75 2.98
N PHE A 4 -2.09 2.66 2.56
CA PHE A 4 -2.21 2.19 1.19
C PHE A 4 -2.64 0.73 1.19
N LEU A 5 -3.43 0.37 0.19
CA LEU A 5 -3.77 -1.03 -0.04
C LEU A 5 -2.93 -1.53 -1.20
N VAL A 6 -2.25 -2.63 -0.99
CA VAL A 6 -1.36 -3.21 -1.98
C VAL A 6 -1.91 -4.57 -2.38
N GLU A 7 -2.21 -4.70 -3.66
CA GLU A 7 -2.76 -5.95 -4.18
C GLU A 7 -1.83 -6.48 -5.25
N HIS A 8 -1.29 -7.66 -5.03
CA HIS A 8 -0.40 -8.30 -6.00
C HIS A 8 -1.24 -9.01 -7.05
N LYS A 9 -0.87 -8.87 -8.31
CA LYS A 9 -1.66 -9.44 -9.40
C LYS A 9 -1.76 -10.96 -9.33
N ASP A 10 -0.75 -11.57 -8.75
CA ASP A 10 -0.72 -13.03 -8.60
C ASP A 10 -1.12 -13.45 -7.19
N TRP A 11 -1.59 -12.52 -6.40
CA TRP A 11 -1.91 -12.76 -4.99
C TRP A 11 -3.38 -13.12 -4.89
N ASP A 12 -3.64 -14.28 -4.38
CA ASP A 12 -4.99 -14.81 -4.33
C ASP A 12 -5.68 -14.49 -3.00
N LYS A 13 -5.28 -13.41 -2.38
CA LYS A 13 -5.79 -13.05 -1.07
C LYS A 13 -6.14 -11.57 -1.06
N PRO A 14 -6.86 -11.13 -0.03
CA PRO A 14 -7.23 -9.72 0.05
C PRO A 14 -6.01 -8.82 0.05
N PRO A 15 -6.17 -7.57 -0.37
CA PRO A 15 -5.05 -6.64 -0.35
C PRO A 15 -4.50 -6.47 1.05
N ILE A 16 -3.22 -6.19 1.12
CA ILE A 16 -2.62 -5.90 2.42
C ILE A 16 -2.58 -4.41 2.62
N ARG A 17 -2.58 -4.03 3.88
CA ARG A 17 -2.58 -2.63 4.24
C ARG A 17 -1.20 -2.22 4.70
N VAL A 18 -0.70 -1.14 4.13
CA VAL A 18 0.61 -0.61 4.48
C VAL A 18 0.43 0.84 4.91
N THR A 19 0.94 1.17 6.09
CA THR A 19 0.84 2.54 6.60
C THR A 19 2.23 3.14 6.64
N LEU A 20 2.36 4.32 6.04
CA LEU A 20 3.58 5.10 6.10
C LEU A 20 3.34 6.28 7.03
N TRP A 21 4.21 6.41 8.02
CA TRP A 21 4.01 7.40 9.07
C TRP A 21 4.50 8.78 8.71
N GLN A 22 5.40 8.85 7.74
CA GLN A 22 5.93 10.15 7.33
C GLN A 22 6.38 10.07 5.89
N PRO A 23 6.43 11.23 5.20
CA PRO A 23 6.84 11.24 3.80
C PRO A 23 8.28 10.77 3.64
N PRO A 24 8.64 10.42 2.42
CA PRO A 24 7.80 10.44 1.22
C PRO A 24 6.86 9.25 1.14
N TYR A 25 5.67 9.50 0.56
CA TYR A 25 4.66 8.44 0.43
C TYR A 25 4.71 7.88 -0.99
N GLU A 26 5.83 7.33 -1.36
CA GLU A 26 6.03 6.82 -2.70
C GLU A 26 5.79 5.32 -2.75
N ASP A 27 5.46 4.84 -3.95
CA ASP A 27 5.18 3.44 -4.14
C ASP A 27 6.35 2.58 -3.68
N GLU A 28 7.57 3.03 -3.97
CA GLU A 28 8.74 2.27 -3.56
C GLU A 28 8.80 2.12 -2.05
N ASN A 29 8.45 3.17 -1.34
CA ASN A 29 8.48 3.10 0.10
C ASN A 29 7.41 2.18 0.64
N VAL A 30 6.25 2.18 -0.02
CA VAL A 30 5.18 1.28 0.37
C VAL A 30 5.64 -0.15 0.19
N LEU A 31 6.27 -0.44 -0.94
CA LEU A 31 6.64 -1.80 -1.27
C LEU A 31 7.88 -2.28 -0.55
N ASN A 32 8.65 -1.36 0.03
CA ASN A 32 9.80 -1.76 0.84
C ASN A 32 9.43 -2.75 1.92
N LYS A 33 8.22 -2.66 2.39
CA LYS A 33 7.79 -3.53 3.48
C LYS A 33 7.28 -4.86 2.98
N THR A 34 7.02 -4.97 1.70
CA THR A 34 6.47 -6.20 1.13
C THR A 34 7.50 -6.98 0.35
N GLY A 35 8.47 -6.28 -0.22
CA GLY A 35 9.44 -6.93 -1.08
C GLY A 35 8.96 -7.13 -2.50
N TRP A 36 7.78 -6.67 -2.82
CA TRP A 36 7.23 -6.81 -4.17
C TRP A 36 7.68 -5.65 -5.05
N LYS A 37 7.54 -5.84 -6.36
CA LYS A 37 7.86 -4.82 -7.32
C LYS A 37 6.62 -4.03 -7.68
N VAL A 38 6.79 -2.74 -7.93
CA VAL A 38 5.66 -1.86 -8.22
C VAL A 38 4.91 -2.31 -9.48
N GLU A 39 5.61 -2.91 -10.41
CA GLU A 39 4.99 -3.34 -11.66
C GLU A 39 4.10 -4.55 -11.48
N ASP A 40 4.26 -5.26 -10.35
CA ASP A 40 3.50 -6.47 -10.10
C ASP A 40 2.31 -6.23 -9.19
N VAL A 41 2.13 -5.03 -8.70
CA VAL A 41 1.09 -4.76 -7.72
C VAL A 41 0.29 -3.55 -8.13
N THR A 42 -0.89 -3.43 -7.54
CA THR A 42 -1.70 -2.24 -7.64
C THR A 42 -1.77 -1.60 -6.28
N ILE A 43 -1.39 -0.34 -6.21
CA ILE A 43 -1.36 0.38 -4.94
C ILE A 43 -2.46 1.43 -4.98
N THR A 44 -3.31 1.41 -3.97
CA THR A 44 -4.41 2.35 -3.85
C THR A 44 -4.26 3.12 -2.54
N GLU A 45 -4.26 4.42 -2.63
CA GLU A 45 -4.21 5.23 -1.42
C GLU A 45 -5.57 5.22 -0.76
N VAL A 46 -5.59 4.94 0.54
CA VAL A 46 -6.81 4.91 1.30
C VAL A 46 -6.90 6.21 2.07
N THR A 47 -7.93 6.99 1.79
CA THR A 47 -8.15 8.22 2.53
C THR A 47 -8.56 7.86 3.95
N GLN A 48 -7.86 8.43 4.89
CA GLN A 48 -8.11 8.13 6.30
C GLN A 48 -9.34 8.88 6.75
N GLU A 49 -10.48 8.30 6.58
CA GLU A 49 -11.74 8.91 7.02
C GLU A 49 -12.05 8.45 8.40
N VAL A 50 -12.42 9.40 9.13
CA VAL A 50 -12.89 9.06 10.45
C VAL A 50 -14.34 8.74 10.34
N GLU A 51 -14.71 7.92 10.58
CA GLU A 51 -15.97 7.64 10.47
C GLU A 51 -16.58 7.39 11.53
N GLU A 52 -16.62 7.60 11.78
CA GLU A 52 -16.81 7.31 12.46
C GLU A 52 -17.08 7.05 12.85
#